data_55466a6e72f7930a6104658af7a16cc4
#
_entry.id   55466a6e72f7930a6104658af7a16cc4
#
_cell.length_a   1.000
_cell.length_b   1.000
_cell.length_c   1.000
_cell.angle_alpha   90.00
_cell.angle_beta   90.00
_cell.angle_gamma   90.00
#
_symmetry.space_group_name_H-M   'P 1'
#
loop_
_entity.id
_entity.type
_entity.pdbx_description
1 polymer ?
#
loop_
_entity_poly.entity_id
_entity_poly.type
_entity_poly.pdbx_seq_one_letter_code
_entity_poly.pdbx_strand_id
1 'polypeptide(L)'
;MAEKENIKDKLENLKEGHRKSNKDIIESLFAVLGDLKNNTDVDNPTSQTQMRKVEEISEYLGTKSTFHNKMVNMAMALDSADGVTLNERRDCRLMFDSIDALIKEYESDEYFDDDDDELTLAEKINSVRGIYYNHPFSKSEVTDLINAVKMSKAIDEDKKPDLIERIKTELASSHYKEYTCPIYNTENTDSQRLRENLNTIQQAISNRQQIAFKFNYYTTEYDLKASQYILKPVLTKRKDTFVSPHFIVADKGRFYMLGCFESDKPRYTEGKKKLCIYRIDLMSDIKIRKIGKSFAAATGADKVNNAVQGSSYERFKNNHLGMSYDSPSIVTLKVRNPYKTGTNNLTFIHDSFGEDYKIITEKYKKEHKLPKNQTDFEIVEVRTSPYGIVNWALQYSDKVEVLGPENVVKSIKERVEELCKKYNVNV
;
A
#
# COMPACT_ATOMS: atom_id res chain seq x y z
N MET A 1 -68.50 28.43 -29.48
CA MET A 1 -67.88 27.23 -28.86
C MET A 1 -66.43 27.10 -29.19
N ALA A 2 -65.94 27.50 -30.36
CA ALA A 2 -64.52 27.39 -30.71
C ALA A 2 -63.52 28.28 -29.91
N GLU A 3 -63.98 29.45 -29.41
CA GLU A 3 -63.11 30.32 -28.60
C GLU A 3 -62.86 29.83 -27.17
N LYS A 4 -63.78 29.03 -26.63
CA LYS A 4 -63.55 28.42 -25.26
C LYS A 4 -62.65 27.24 -25.31
N GLU A 5 -62.52 26.47 -26.35
CA GLU A 5 -61.55 25.43 -26.55
C GLU A 5 -60.12 25.98 -26.66
N ASN A 6 -59.95 27.07 -27.40
CA ASN A 6 -58.63 27.68 -27.57
C ASN A 6 -58.03 28.30 -26.28
N ILE A 7 -58.89 28.73 -25.34
CA ILE A 7 -58.44 29.25 -24.03
C ILE A 7 -58.09 28.08 -23.08
N LYS A 8 -58.79 26.96 -23.19
CA LYS A 8 -58.51 25.77 -22.38
C LYS A 8 -57.19 25.14 -22.78
N ASP A 9 -56.94 25.01 -24.08
CA ASP A 9 -55.67 24.52 -24.62
C ASP A 9 -54.49 25.47 -24.32
N LYS A 10 -54.73 26.80 -24.36
CA LYS A 10 -53.73 27.78 -23.91
C LYS A 10 -53.48 27.74 -22.39
N LEU A 11 -54.51 27.48 -21.60
CA LEU A 11 -54.37 27.30 -20.14
C LEU A 11 -53.76 25.94 -19.77
N GLU A 12 -54.00 24.90 -20.55
CA GLU A 12 -53.27 23.61 -20.39
C GLU A 12 -51.82 23.76 -20.83
N ASN A 13 -51.53 24.41 -21.95
CA ASN A 13 -50.16 24.74 -22.38
C ASN A 13 -49.43 25.73 -21.44
N LEU A 14 -50.14 26.59 -20.73
CA LEU A 14 -49.55 27.45 -19.67
C LEU A 14 -49.38 26.71 -18.34
N LYS A 15 -50.14 25.63 -18.12
CA LYS A 15 -49.93 24.72 -16.98
C LYS A 15 -48.81 23.70 -17.26
N GLU A 16 -48.50 23.42 -18.52
CA GLU A 16 -47.34 22.70 -19.00
C GLU A 16 -46.07 23.56 -19.09
N GLY A 17 -46.11 24.79 -18.64
CA GLY A 17 -44.90 25.53 -18.28
C GLY A 17 -44.20 24.76 -17.19
N HIS A 18 -43.36 23.85 -17.64
CA HIS A 18 -42.66 22.82 -16.86
C HIS A 18 -42.02 23.40 -15.62
N ARG A 19 -42.65 23.27 -14.47
CA ARG A 19 -41.92 23.09 -13.25
C ARG A 19 -41.16 21.76 -13.41
N LYS A 20 -39.86 21.83 -13.69
CA LYS A 20 -39.00 20.64 -13.72
C LYS A 20 -39.34 19.83 -12.48
N SER A 21 -39.64 18.57 -12.65
CA SER A 21 -39.90 17.70 -11.51
C SER A 21 -38.62 17.63 -10.67
N ASN A 22 -38.74 17.35 -9.38
CA ASN A 22 -37.55 17.13 -8.53
C ASN A 22 -36.62 16.09 -9.14
N LYS A 23 -37.16 15.10 -9.86
CA LYS A 23 -36.42 14.10 -10.60
C LYS A 23 -35.54 14.74 -11.69
N ASP A 24 -36.12 15.62 -12.53
CA ASP A 24 -35.37 16.28 -13.61
C ASP A 24 -34.27 17.20 -13.08
N ILE A 25 -34.48 17.83 -11.92
CA ILE A 25 -33.47 18.64 -11.23
C ILE A 25 -32.30 17.76 -10.79
N ILE A 26 -32.62 16.65 -10.13
CA ILE A 26 -31.59 15.70 -9.63
C ILE A 26 -30.81 15.10 -10.81
N GLU A 27 -31.49 14.62 -11.86
CA GLU A 27 -30.84 14.08 -13.06
C GLU A 27 -29.91 15.12 -13.70
N SER A 28 -30.34 16.37 -13.79
CA SER A 28 -29.54 17.48 -14.30
C SER A 28 -28.26 17.75 -13.45
N LEU A 29 -28.38 17.70 -12.13
CA LEU A 29 -27.24 17.91 -11.24
C LEU A 29 -26.22 16.77 -11.39
N PHE A 30 -26.69 15.52 -11.39
CA PHE A 30 -25.81 14.36 -11.57
C PHE A 30 -25.14 14.30 -12.94
N ALA A 31 -25.85 14.67 -14.02
CA ALA A 31 -25.27 14.73 -15.36
C ALA A 31 -24.13 15.76 -15.44
N VAL A 32 -24.35 16.96 -14.91
CA VAL A 32 -23.33 18.02 -14.88
C VAL A 32 -22.15 17.63 -13.97
N LEU A 33 -22.41 17.09 -12.80
CA LEU A 33 -21.36 16.64 -11.87
C LEU A 33 -20.55 15.49 -12.46
N GLY A 34 -21.22 14.54 -13.11
CA GLY A 34 -20.56 13.40 -13.77
C GLY A 34 -19.62 13.85 -14.89
N ASP A 35 -20.04 14.81 -15.72
CA ASP A 35 -19.18 15.40 -16.75
C ASP A 35 -17.99 16.12 -16.14
N LEU A 36 -18.19 16.94 -15.12
CA LEU A 36 -17.11 17.63 -14.43
C LEU A 36 -16.11 16.66 -13.80
N LYS A 37 -16.60 15.64 -13.09
CA LYS A 37 -15.76 14.59 -12.50
C LYS A 37 -14.93 13.87 -13.57
N ASN A 38 -15.54 13.51 -14.69
CA ASN A 38 -14.86 12.73 -15.71
C ASN A 38 -13.92 13.57 -16.59
N ASN A 39 -14.29 14.80 -16.91
CA ASN A 39 -13.64 15.58 -17.96
C ASN A 39 -12.89 16.81 -17.46
N THR A 40 -12.75 17.01 -16.13
CA THR A 40 -12.01 18.14 -15.59
C THR A 40 -11.10 17.75 -14.44
N ASP A 41 -10.04 18.51 -14.25
CA ASP A 41 -9.14 18.50 -13.11
C ASP A 41 -8.45 19.87 -12.98
N VAL A 42 -7.57 20.05 -11.99
CA VAL A 42 -6.87 21.31 -11.72
C VAL A 42 -6.09 21.83 -12.93
N ASP A 43 -5.55 20.94 -13.77
CA ASP A 43 -4.78 21.31 -14.95
C ASP A 43 -5.68 21.53 -16.20
N ASN A 44 -6.90 21.01 -16.16
CA ASN A 44 -7.85 21.03 -17.26
C ASN A 44 -9.23 21.56 -16.80
N PRO A 45 -9.28 22.83 -16.35
CA PRO A 45 -10.54 23.45 -15.96
C PRO A 45 -11.42 23.74 -17.19
N THR A 46 -12.72 23.87 -16.98
CA THR A 46 -13.71 24.19 -18.02
C THR A 46 -14.47 25.49 -17.72
N SER A 47 -15.41 25.84 -18.59
CA SER A 47 -16.34 26.93 -18.39
C SER A 47 -17.73 26.55 -18.92
N GLN A 48 -18.76 27.25 -18.47
CA GLN A 48 -20.12 27.02 -18.99
C GLN A 48 -20.18 27.06 -20.53
N THR A 49 -19.41 27.95 -21.17
CA THR A 49 -19.36 28.07 -22.63
C THR A 49 -18.74 26.83 -23.29
N GLN A 50 -17.75 26.21 -22.68
CA GLN A 50 -17.15 24.97 -23.17
C GLN A 50 -18.11 23.79 -22.94
N MET A 51 -18.71 23.69 -21.76
CA MET A 51 -19.68 22.65 -21.43
C MET A 51 -20.90 22.66 -22.35
N ARG A 52 -21.35 23.85 -22.83
CA ARG A 52 -22.43 23.96 -23.80
C ARG A 52 -22.15 23.31 -25.16
N LYS A 53 -20.91 23.00 -25.47
CA LYS A 53 -20.52 22.28 -26.68
C LYS A 53 -20.59 20.77 -26.52
N VAL A 54 -20.77 20.28 -25.29
CA VAL A 54 -20.94 18.85 -24.99
C VAL A 54 -22.43 18.55 -25.12
N GLU A 55 -22.79 17.76 -26.12
CA GLU A 55 -24.19 17.51 -26.51
C GLU A 55 -25.00 16.88 -25.37
N GLU A 56 -24.40 15.91 -24.65
CA GLU A 56 -25.04 15.13 -23.61
C GLU A 56 -25.45 15.97 -22.38
N ILE A 57 -24.74 17.07 -22.11
CA ILE A 57 -25.00 17.90 -20.91
C ILE A 57 -25.56 19.30 -21.25
N SER A 58 -25.52 19.70 -22.52
CA SER A 58 -25.87 21.07 -22.95
C SER A 58 -27.28 21.49 -22.52
N GLU A 59 -28.25 20.60 -22.56
CA GLU A 59 -29.63 20.82 -22.15
C GLU A 59 -29.80 21.02 -20.64
N TYR A 60 -28.89 20.48 -19.83
CA TYR A 60 -28.93 20.55 -18.37
C TYR A 60 -28.33 21.84 -17.80
N LEU A 61 -27.58 22.61 -18.58
CA LEU A 61 -26.86 23.77 -18.08
C LEU A 61 -27.77 24.97 -17.74
N GLY A 62 -28.87 25.12 -18.46
CA GLY A 62 -29.81 26.24 -18.25
C GLY A 62 -29.24 27.63 -18.61
N THR A 63 -29.82 28.70 -18.08
CA THR A 63 -29.34 30.09 -18.23
C THR A 63 -28.03 30.29 -17.41
N LYS A 64 -27.42 31.48 -17.58
CA LYS A 64 -26.22 31.84 -16.79
C LYS A 64 -26.49 31.80 -15.28
N SER A 65 -27.58 32.42 -14.84
CA SER A 65 -27.97 32.44 -13.41
C SER A 65 -28.30 31.03 -12.89
N THR A 66 -29.11 30.28 -13.66
CA THR A 66 -29.43 28.89 -13.27
C THR A 66 -28.20 28.00 -13.15
N PHE A 67 -27.23 28.17 -14.05
CA PHE A 67 -25.96 27.42 -14.01
C PHE A 67 -25.15 27.79 -12.78
N HIS A 68 -25.06 29.08 -12.49
CA HIS A 68 -24.36 29.58 -11.31
C HIS A 68 -24.94 28.96 -10.03
N ASN A 69 -26.24 29.05 -9.81
CA ASN A 69 -26.90 28.46 -8.64
C ASN A 69 -26.69 26.95 -8.56
N LYS A 70 -26.62 26.25 -9.70
CA LYS A 70 -26.26 24.82 -9.71
C LYS A 70 -24.85 24.57 -9.21
N MET A 71 -23.85 25.37 -9.61
CA MET A 71 -22.47 25.21 -9.18
C MET A 71 -22.35 25.43 -7.66
N VAL A 72 -22.98 26.49 -7.15
CA VAL A 72 -22.99 26.77 -5.70
C VAL A 72 -23.67 25.64 -4.94
N ASN A 73 -24.86 25.24 -5.33
CA ASN A 73 -25.61 24.17 -4.65
C ASN A 73 -24.87 22.82 -4.70
N MET A 74 -24.19 22.50 -5.82
CA MET A 74 -23.39 21.28 -5.91
C MET A 74 -22.15 21.35 -5.03
N ALA A 75 -21.46 22.49 -4.96
CA ALA A 75 -20.31 22.66 -4.10
C ALA A 75 -20.72 22.44 -2.63
N MET A 76 -21.77 23.11 -2.17
CA MET A 76 -22.29 22.96 -0.81
C MET A 76 -22.74 21.53 -0.50
N ALA A 77 -23.45 20.90 -1.44
CA ALA A 77 -23.95 19.52 -1.23
C ALA A 77 -22.83 18.49 -1.18
N LEU A 78 -21.79 18.65 -1.98
CA LEU A 78 -20.63 17.75 -1.97
C LEU A 78 -19.85 17.85 -0.65
N ASP A 79 -19.58 19.05 -0.19
CA ASP A 79 -18.84 19.26 1.05
C ASP A 79 -19.63 18.80 2.27
N SER A 80 -20.95 19.03 2.28
CA SER A 80 -21.84 18.50 3.31
C SER A 80 -21.89 16.97 3.33
N ALA A 81 -21.89 16.34 2.15
CA ALA A 81 -21.92 14.88 2.02
C ALA A 81 -20.61 14.21 2.47
N ASP A 82 -19.47 14.86 2.23
CA ASP A 82 -18.16 14.38 2.67
C ASP A 82 -17.89 14.64 4.16
N GLY A 83 -18.78 15.36 4.85
CA GLY A 83 -18.59 15.77 6.25
C GLY A 83 -17.45 16.77 6.44
N VAL A 84 -17.01 17.39 5.36
CA VAL A 84 -15.99 18.42 5.35
C VAL A 84 -16.66 19.78 5.49
N THR A 85 -16.24 20.57 6.44
CA THR A 85 -16.60 22.00 6.49
C THR A 85 -15.74 22.75 5.47
N LEU A 86 -16.33 23.68 4.74
CA LEU A 86 -15.63 24.54 3.75
C LEU A 86 -14.64 25.49 4.46
N ASN A 87 -13.62 24.95 5.10
CA ASN A 87 -12.63 25.75 5.83
C ASN A 87 -11.50 26.24 4.93
N GLU A 88 -11.18 25.51 3.89
CA GLU A 88 -10.08 25.85 2.97
C GLU A 88 -10.39 25.44 1.53
N ARG A 89 -9.82 26.17 0.58
CA ARG A 89 -9.98 25.89 -0.86
C ARG A 89 -9.58 24.46 -1.25
N ARG A 90 -8.61 23.87 -0.56
CA ARG A 90 -8.16 22.48 -0.79
C ARG A 90 -9.22 21.43 -0.47
N ASP A 91 -10.18 21.77 0.39
CA ASP A 91 -11.19 20.83 0.87
C ASP A 91 -12.41 20.78 -0.05
N CYS A 92 -12.59 21.80 -0.90
CA CYS A 92 -13.72 21.88 -1.84
C CYS A 92 -13.58 20.85 -2.95
N ARG A 93 -14.62 20.05 -3.18
CA ARG A 93 -14.68 19.09 -4.29
C ARG A 93 -14.98 19.72 -5.63
N LEU A 94 -15.75 20.81 -5.63
CA LEU A 94 -16.05 21.57 -6.86
C LEU A 94 -15.38 22.93 -6.79
N MET A 95 -14.48 23.19 -7.71
CA MET A 95 -13.68 24.41 -7.77
C MET A 95 -14.09 25.30 -8.93
N PHE A 96 -14.09 26.61 -8.71
CA PHE A 96 -14.32 27.64 -9.71
C PHE A 96 -13.77 28.99 -9.22
N ASP A 97 -13.55 29.96 -10.13
CA ASP A 97 -12.83 31.21 -9.85
C ASP A 97 -13.34 31.99 -8.63
N SER A 98 -14.65 31.94 -8.35
CA SER A 98 -15.26 32.67 -7.24
C SER A 98 -15.53 31.86 -5.98
N ILE A 99 -14.97 30.65 -5.87
CA ILE A 99 -15.16 29.75 -4.70
C ILE A 99 -14.66 30.40 -3.38
N ASP A 100 -13.61 31.26 -3.48
CA ASP A 100 -13.04 31.93 -2.30
C ASP A 100 -14.03 32.89 -1.62
N ALA A 101 -14.98 33.46 -2.37
CA ALA A 101 -16.05 34.27 -1.82
C ALA A 101 -17.04 33.43 -1.02
N LEU A 102 -17.34 32.21 -1.51
CA LEU A 102 -18.17 31.23 -0.83
C LEU A 102 -17.54 30.75 0.48
N ILE A 103 -16.24 30.45 0.46
CA ILE A 103 -15.50 30.00 1.65
C ILE A 103 -15.51 31.07 2.74
N LYS A 104 -15.24 32.33 2.38
CA LYS A 104 -15.22 33.46 3.34
C LYS A 104 -16.57 33.70 4.02
N GLU A 105 -17.66 33.45 3.34
CA GLU A 105 -18.99 33.59 3.89
C GLU A 105 -19.30 32.48 4.90
N TYR A 106 -18.82 31.25 4.64
CA TYR A 106 -18.89 30.14 5.60
C TYR A 106 -18.01 30.35 6.85
N GLU A 107 -16.85 31.03 6.70
CA GLU A 107 -15.95 31.34 7.80
C GLU A 107 -16.46 32.47 8.70
N SER A 108 -17.36 33.32 8.20
CA SER A 108 -17.77 34.53 8.93
C SER A 108 -18.73 34.28 10.08
N ASP A 109 -19.25 33.06 10.30
CA ASP A 109 -20.24 32.71 11.34
C ASP A 109 -21.40 33.72 11.47
N GLU A 110 -21.58 34.60 10.50
CA GLU A 110 -22.72 35.48 10.44
C GLU A 110 -23.95 34.64 10.13
N TYR A 111 -24.68 34.34 11.17
CA TYR A 111 -26.05 33.81 11.12
C TYR A 111 -26.85 34.53 10.03
N PHE A 112 -27.29 33.76 9.05
CA PHE A 112 -28.32 34.25 8.13
C PHE A 112 -29.54 34.62 8.94
N ASP A 113 -29.80 35.91 9.08
CA ASP A 113 -31.11 36.37 9.47
C ASP A 113 -32.08 35.97 8.34
N ASP A 114 -33.12 35.23 8.69
CA ASP A 114 -34.09 34.62 7.75
C ASP A 114 -34.81 35.63 6.81
N ASP A 115 -34.51 36.91 6.95
CA ASP A 115 -35.13 38.00 6.20
C ASP A 115 -34.23 38.70 5.16
N ASP A 116 -32.93 38.36 5.07
CA ASP A 116 -32.04 38.91 4.05
C ASP A 116 -31.93 37.98 2.85
N ASP A 117 -32.44 38.45 1.73
CA ASP A 117 -32.53 37.81 0.43
C ASP A 117 -31.36 36.85 0.11
N GLU A 118 -31.64 35.57 -0.12
CA GLU A 118 -30.76 34.56 -0.76
C GLU A 118 -30.12 35.01 -2.10
N LEU A 119 -30.47 36.20 -2.56
CA LEU A 119 -29.95 36.85 -3.77
C LEU A 119 -28.51 37.37 -3.65
N THR A 120 -27.97 37.56 -2.45
CA THR A 120 -26.74 38.32 -2.29
C THR A 120 -25.47 37.52 -2.62
N LEU A 121 -25.45 36.21 -2.40
CA LEU A 121 -24.28 35.38 -2.77
C LEU A 121 -24.20 35.15 -4.27
N ALA A 122 -25.33 34.81 -4.88
CA ALA A 122 -25.43 34.58 -6.33
C ALA A 122 -25.11 35.84 -7.16
N GLU A 123 -25.41 37.04 -6.63
CA GLU A 123 -25.09 38.31 -7.28
C GLU A 123 -23.63 38.73 -7.13
N LYS A 124 -22.97 38.40 -6.04
CA LYS A 124 -21.54 38.68 -5.83
C LYS A 124 -20.62 37.83 -6.71
N ILE A 125 -21.08 36.66 -7.17
CA ILE A 125 -20.26 35.75 -8.00
C ILE A 125 -20.56 36.05 -9.49
N ASN A 126 -19.88 37.02 -10.07
CA ASN A 126 -20.15 37.51 -11.42
C ASN A 126 -19.81 36.58 -12.59
N SER A 127 -19.03 35.50 -12.40
CA SER A 127 -18.76 34.51 -13.44
C SER A 127 -18.27 33.19 -12.91
N VAL A 128 -18.86 32.09 -13.41
CA VAL A 128 -18.36 30.74 -13.13
C VAL A 128 -17.39 30.34 -14.26
N ARG A 129 -16.11 30.53 -14.01
CA ARG A 129 -15.01 30.13 -14.90
C ARG A 129 -14.03 29.28 -14.10
N GLY A 130 -13.07 28.65 -14.77
CA GLY A 130 -12.09 27.84 -14.12
C GLY A 130 -12.70 26.66 -13.36
N ILE A 131 -13.81 26.10 -13.88
CA ILE A 131 -14.57 25.07 -13.21
C ILE A 131 -13.83 23.74 -13.36
N TYR A 132 -13.57 23.07 -12.24
CA TYR A 132 -13.05 21.70 -12.27
C TYR A 132 -13.49 20.93 -11.02
N TYR A 133 -13.53 19.60 -11.17
CA TYR A 133 -13.69 18.70 -10.05
C TYR A 133 -12.33 18.48 -9.39
N ASN A 134 -12.25 18.77 -8.11
CA ASN A 134 -11.04 18.55 -7.31
C ASN A 134 -11.01 17.10 -6.84
N HIS A 135 -10.32 16.26 -7.57
CA HIS A 135 -10.20 14.84 -7.27
C HIS A 135 -9.56 14.63 -5.91
N PRO A 136 -10.02 13.62 -5.11
CA PRO A 136 -9.48 13.35 -3.77
C PRO A 136 -8.02 12.89 -3.78
N PHE A 137 -7.53 12.45 -4.93
CA PHE A 137 -6.16 12.02 -5.14
C PHE A 137 -5.50 12.83 -6.24
N SER A 138 -4.26 13.25 -6.01
CA SER A 138 -3.42 13.85 -7.03
C SER A 138 -3.05 12.83 -8.13
N LYS A 139 -2.63 13.30 -9.29
CA LYS A 139 -2.16 12.42 -10.38
C LYS A 139 -1.01 11.49 -9.96
N SER A 140 -0.11 11.97 -9.08
CA SER A 140 0.97 11.15 -8.53
C SER A 140 0.46 10.04 -7.62
N GLU A 141 -0.47 10.34 -6.71
CA GLU A 141 -1.06 9.34 -5.81
C GLU A 141 -1.85 8.27 -6.58
N VAL A 142 -2.61 8.66 -7.62
CA VAL A 142 -3.26 7.69 -8.52
C VAL A 142 -2.23 6.80 -9.22
N THR A 143 -1.11 7.37 -9.68
CA THR A 143 -0.01 6.61 -10.28
C THR A 143 0.59 5.63 -9.28
N ASP A 144 0.81 6.04 -8.03
CA ASP A 144 1.34 5.19 -6.97
C ASP A 144 0.38 4.04 -6.64
N LEU A 145 -0.92 4.30 -6.58
CA LEU A 145 -1.94 3.25 -6.41
C LEU A 145 -1.93 2.23 -7.56
N ILE A 146 -1.86 2.70 -8.80
CA ILE A 146 -1.77 1.83 -9.99
C ILE A 146 -0.49 0.99 -9.95
N ASN A 147 0.65 1.59 -9.62
CA ASN A 147 1.91 0.88 -9.48
C ASN A 147 1.86 -0.17 -8.35
N ALA A 148 1.24 0.17 -7.21
CA ALA A 148 1.02 -0.79 -6.13
C ALA A 148 0.17 -1.98 -6.58
N VAL A 149 -0.88 -1.76 -7.37
CA VAL A 149 -1.68 -2.85 -7.97
C VAL A 149 -0.84 -3.69 -8.92
N LYS A 150 -0.08 -3.07 -9.83
CA LYS A 150 0.81 -3.78 -10.77
C LYS A 150 1.84 -4.65 -10.07
N MET A 151 2.42 -4.15 -8.97
CA MET A 151 3.44 -4.86 -8.19
C MET A 151 2.86 -5.87 -7.21
N SER A 152 1.56 -5.82 -6.92
CA SER A 152 0.92 -6.71 -5.95
C SER A 152 0.93 -8.16 -6.42
N LYS A 153 1.37 -9.06 -5.54
CA LYS A 153 1.30 -10.52 -5.73
C LYS A 153 -0.01 -11.12 -5.19
N ALA A 154 -0.80 -10.34 -4.47
CA ALA A 154 -2.10 -10.76 -3.93
C ALA A 154 -3.27 -10.51 -4.90
N ILE A 155 -3.01 -9.96 -6.07
CA ILE A 155 -4.00 -9.68 -7.11
C ILE A 155 -3.65 -10.51 -8.34
N ASP A 156 -4.63 -11.28 -8.83
CA ASP A 156 -4.48 -12.09 -10.03
C ASP A 156 -4.13 -11.20 -11.24
N GLU A 157 -3.21 -11.64 -12.07
CA GLU A 157 -2.72 -10.85 -13.22
C GLU A 157 -3.84 -10.50 -14.20
N ASP A 158 -4.79 -11.40 -14.42
CA ASP A 158 -5.96 -11.20 -15.27
C ASP A 158 -6.97 -10.19 -14.71
N LYS A 159 -6.98 -9.96 -13.40
CA LYS A 159 -7.85 -8.98 -12.71
C LYS A 159 -7.24 -7.59 -12.56
N LYS A 160 -5.92 -7.47 -12.71
CA LYS A 160 -5.23 -6.18 -12.57
C LYS A 160 -5.70 -5.13 -13.57
N PRO A 161 -5.87 -5.43 -14.87
CA PRO A 161 -6.34 -4.44 -15.84
C PRO A 161 -7.69 -3.82 -15.49
N ASP A 162 -8.67 -4.66 -15.10
CA ASP A 162 -9.99 -4.20 -14.68
C ASP A 162 -9.95 -3.32 -13.42
N LEU A 163 -9.13 -3.71 -12.43
CA LEU A 163 -8.95 -2.92 -11.20
C LEU A 163 -8.27 -1.58 -11.49
N ILE A 164 -7.26 -1.56 -12.36
CA ILE A 164 -6.55 -0.34 -12.77
C ILE A 164 -7.51 0.60 -13.49
N GLU A 165 -8.34 0.07 -14.39
CA GLU A 165 -9.31 0.88 -15.10
C GLU A 165 -10.35 1.51 -14.15
N ARG A 166 -10.85 0.76 -13.17
CA ARG A 166 -11.73 1.30 -12.13
C ARG A 166 -11.05 2.37 -11.28
N ILE A 167 -9.78 2.20 -10.93
CA ILE A 167 -9.01 3.22 -10.20
C ILE A 167 -8.94 4.50 -11.02
N LYS A 168 -8.64 4.42 -12.31
CA LYS A 168 -8.59 5.59 -13.19
C LYS A 168 -9.95 6.28 -13.28
N THR A 169 -11.00 5.51 -13.55
CA THR A 169 -12.36 6.03 -13.72
C THR A 169 -12.90 6.71 -12.46
N GLU A 170 -12.59 6.14 -11.27
CA GLU A 170 -13.16 6.65 -10.03
C GLU A 170 -12.32 7.75 -9.38
N LEU A 171 -11.00 7.71 -9.54
CA LEU A 171 -10.09 8.59 -8.80
C LEU A 171 -9.43 9.68 -9.65
N ALA A 172 -9.58 9.65 -10.97
CA ALA A 172 -8.96 10.62 -11.87
C ALA A 172 -9.91 11.07 -12.98
N SER A 173 -9.55 12.16 -13.66
CA SER A 173 -10.23 12.63 -14.87
C SER A 173 -9.80 11.84 -16.11
N SER A 174 -10.54 11.98 -17.23
CA SER A 174 -10.16 11.43 -18.55
C SER A 174 -8.84 11.99 -19.08
N HIS A 175 -8.35 13.08 -18.50
CA HIS A 175 -7.05 13.68 -18.83
C HIS A 175 -5.87 12.99 -18.13
N TYR A 176 -6.13 12.06 -17.21
CA TYR A 176 -5.07 11.27 -16.60
C TYR A 176 -4.40 10.39 -17.64
N LYS A 177 -3.11 10.58 -17.79
CA LYS A 177 -2.26 9.76 -18.67
C LYS A 177 -1.36 8.87 -17.83
N GLU A 178 -1.60 7.58 -17.93
CA GLU A 178 -0.72 6.60 -17.32
C GLU A 178 0.65 6.59 -18.03
N TYR A 179 1.72 6.56 -17.25
CA TYR A 179 3.04 6.30 -17.82
C TYR A 179 3.11 4.87 -18.34
N THR A 180 3.42 4.71 -19.62
CA THR A 180 3.51 3.41 -20.31
C THR A 180 4.78 2.64 -19.99
N CYS A 181 5.39 2.84 -18.81
CA CYS A 181 6.51 2.03 -18.38
C CYS A 181 5.99 0.67 -17.91
N PRO A 182 6.33 -0.44 -18.57
CA PRO A 182 5.89 -1.75 -18.12
C PRO A 182 6.59 -2.12 -16.82
N ILE A 183 5.80 -2.37 -15.78
CA ILE A 183 6.28 -2.96 -14.53
C ILE A 183 5.93 -4.44 -14.58
N TYR A 184 6.95 -5.29 -14.65
CA TYR A 184 6.77 -6.73 -14.69
C TYR A 184 6.90 -7.33 -13.30
N ASN A 185 5.92 -8.13 -12.91
CA ASN A 185 6.03 -9.02 -11.76
C ASN A 185 6.43 -10.42 -12.27
N THR A 186 7.63 -10.87 -11.90
CA THR A 186 8.23 -12.09 -12.47
C THR A 186 7.87 -13.39 -11.73
N GLU A 187 7.08 -13.34 -10.67
CA GLU A 187 6.79 -14.54 -9.88
C GLU A 187 5.31 -14.95 -9.99
N ASN A 188 5.10 -16.18 -10.44
CA ASN A 188 3.80 -16.85 -10.38
C ASN A 188 3.49 -17.22 -8.91
N THR A 189 2.58 -16.50 -8.29
CA THR A 189 2.03 -16.80 -6.96
C THR A 189 0.54 -17.12 -7.15
N ASP A 190 0.04 -18.14 -6.44
CA ASP A 190 -1.40 -18.38 -6.31
C ASP A 190 -2.05 -17.21 -5.54
N SER A 191 -2.44 -16.20 -6.28
CA SER A 191 -2.87 -14.90 -5.73
C SER A 191 -4.19 -15.03 -4.96
N GLN A 192 -5.08 -15.90 -5.40
CA GLN A 192 -6.36 -16.13 -4.71
C GLN A 192 -6.11 -16.75 -3.34
N ARG A 193 -5.29 -17.81 -3.27
CA ARG A 193 -4.94 -18.46 -2.01
C ARG A 193 -4.17 -17.49 -1.10
N LEU A 194 -3.26 -16.71 -1.63
CA LEU A 194 -2.54 -15.71 -0.85
C LEU A 194 -3.49 -14.67 -0.23
N ARG A 195 -4.47 -14.19 -1.00
CA ARG A 195 -5.49 -13.24 -0.51
C ARG A 195 -6.36 -13.85 0.59
N GLU A 196 -6.84 -15.07 0.40
CA GLU A 196 -7.64 -15.79 1.40
C GLU A 196 -6.85 -16.00 2.69
N ASN A 197 -5.57 -16.38 2.57
CA ASN A 197 -4.66 -16.55 3.69
C ASN A 197 -4.44 -15.24 4.44
N LEU A 198 -4.15 -14.15 3.72
CA LEU A 198 -3.97 -12.81 4.30
C LEU A 198 -5.22 -12.38 5.07
N ASN A 199 -6.41 -12.50 4.49
CA ASN A 199 -7.67 -12.13 5.13
C ASN A 199 -7.89 -12.92 6.43
N THR A 200 -7.68 -14.24 6.40
CA THR A 200 -7.86 -15.10 7.58
C THR A 200 -6.88 -14.74 8.70
N ILE A 201 -5.61 -14.48 8.34
CA ILE A 201 -4.59 -14.10 9.31
C ILE A 201 -4.87 -12.71 9.88
N GLN A 202 -5.27 -11.74 9.06
CA GLN A 202 -5.66 -10.39 9.51
C GLN A 202 -6.83 -10.44 10.47
N GLN A 203 -7.86 -11.24 10.18
CA GLN A 203 -8.99 -11.47 11.07
C GLN A 203 -8.53 -12.07 12.40
N ALA A 204 -7.64 -13.07 12.38
CA ALA A 204 -7.10 -13.68 13.60
C ALA A 204 -6.30 -12.69 14.45
N ILE A 205 -5.49 -11.84 13.82
CA ILE A 205 -4.73 -10.78 14.51
C ILE A 205 -5.68 -9.77 15.16
N SER A 206 -6.64 -9.25 14.40
CA SER A 206 -7.63 -8.27 14.88
C SER A 206 -8.43 -8.79 16.07
N ASN A 207 -8.82 -10.05 16.04
CA ASN A 207 -9.59 -10.71 17.09
C ASN A 207 -8.71 -11.32 18.20
N ARG A 208 -7.39 -11.18 18.12
CA ARG A 208 -6.41 -11.78 19.05
C ARG A 208 -6.65 -13.29 19.24
N GLN A 209 -6.75 -14.01 18.13
CA GLN A 209 -7.03 -15.43 18.09
C GLN A 209 -5.86 -16.23 17.53
N GLN A 210 -5.74 -17.49 17.95
CA GLN A 210 -4.80 -18.43 17.39
C GLN A 210 -5.30 -18.99 16.07
N ILE A 211 -4.34 -19.39 15.22
CA ILE A 211 -4.62 -20.11 13.97
C ILE A 211 -4.01 -21.49 13.97
N ALA A 212 -4.65 -22.36 13.19
CA ALA A 212 -4.12 -23.65 12.79
C ALA A 212 -3.93 -23.65 11.27
N PHE A 213 -2.80 -24.16 10.81
CA PHE A 213 -2.51 -24.23 9.38
C PHE A 213 -1.55 -25.37 9.05
N LYS A 214 -1.49 -25.75 7.77
CA LYS A 214 -0.47 -26.61 7.21
C LYS A 214 0.59 -25.80 6.49
N PHE A 215 1.85 -26.17 6.62
CA PHE A 215 2.95 -25.50 5.96
C PHE A 215 3.48 -26.38 4.82
N ASN A 216 3.72 -25.78 3.67
CA ASN A 216 4.16 -26.44 2.45
C ASN A 216 5.61 -26.04 2.09
N TYR A 217 6.22 -26.84 1.24
CA TYR A 217 7.43 -26.48 0.49
C TYR A 217 7.20 -26.81 -0.99
N TYR A 218 7.96 -26.21 -1.85
CA TYR A 218 7.89 -26.53 -3.28
C TYR A 218 8.79 -27.72 -3.59
N THR A 219 8.26 -28.66 -4.37
CA THR A 219 9.03 -29.74 -5.00
C THR A 219 8.73 -29.79 -6.49
N THR A 220 9.53 -30.51 -7.23
CA THR A 220 9.29 -30.77 -8.65
C THR A 220 8.52 -32.07 -8.81
N GLU A 221 7.50 -32.07 -9.68
CA GLU A 221 6.77 -33.25 -10.13
C GLU A 221 6.76 -33.25 -11.66
N TYR A 222 6.94 -34.41 -12.28
CA TYR A 222 6.86 -34.52 -13.73
C TYR A 222 5.39 -34.56 -14.17
N ASP A 223 4.97 -33.56 -14.94
CA ASP A 223 3.65 -33.50 -15.53
C ASP A 223 3.67 -34.26 -16.88
N LEU A 224 3.01 -35.41 -16.90
CA LEU A 224 2.91 -36.24 -18.11
C LEU A 224 2.16 -35.55 -19.26
N LYS A 225 1.21 -34.66 -18.96
CA LYS A 225 0.44 -33.94 -19.99
C LYS A 225 1.25 -32.83 -20.63
N ALA A 226 1.98 -32.07 -19.80
CA ALA A 226 2.85 -31.00 -20.27
C ALA A 226 4.24 -31.48 -20.70
N SER A 227 4.57 -32.76 -20.46
CA SER A 227 5.88 -33.37 -20.71
C SER A 227 7.05 -32.57 -20.11
N GLN A 228 6.84 -31.98 -18.92
CA GLN A 228 7.85 -31.18 -18.22
C GLN A 228 7.75 -31.29 -16.71
N TYR A 229 8.80 -30.89 -16.01
CA TYR A 229 8.76 -30.75 -14.56
C TYR A 229 8.03 -29.46 -14.18
N ILE A 230 7.05 -29.60 -13.28
CA ILE A 230 6.33 -28.46 -12.68
C ILE A 230 6.65 -28.34 -11.20
N LEU A 231 6.59 -27.11 -10.67
CA LEU A 231 6.68 -26.86 -9.25
C LEU A 231 5.33 -27.15 -8.59
N LYS A 232 5.36 -27.97 -7.53
CA LYS A 232 4.17 -28.33 -6.78
C LYS A 232 4.39 -28.10 -5.29
N PRO A 233 3.45 -27.45 -4.58
CA PRO A 233 3.51 -27.35 -3.13
C PRO A 233 3.18 -28.69 -2.49
N VAL A 234 4.02 -29.11 -1.56
CA VAL A 234 3.86 -30.37 -0.80
C VAL A 234 3.89 -30.06 0.69
N LEU A 235 3.03 -30.72 1.44
CA LEU A 235 2.95 -30.55 2.89
C LEU A 235 4.24 -30.99 3.59
N THR A 236 4.82 -30.09 4.38
CA THR A 236 5.99 -30.40 5.21
C THR A 236 5.66 -31.43 6.30
N LYS A 237 4.49 -31.30 6.91
CA LYS A 237 3.97 -32.20 7.93
C LYS A 237 2.45 -32.38 7.74
N ARG A 238 1.94 -33.57 8.03
CA ARG A 238 0.49 -33.85 7.96
C ARG A 238 -0.30 -33.22 9.11
N LYS A 239 0.37 -32.84 10.21
CA LYS A 239 -0.26 -32.23 11.39
C LYS A 239 -0.32 -30.73 11.25
N ASP A 240 -1.38 -30.14 11.78
CA ASP A 240 -1.53 -28.71 11.85
C ASP A 240 -0.45 -28.07 12.73
N THR A 241 0.01 -26.89 12.30
CA THR A 241 0.88 -26.01 13.08
C THR A 241 -0.01 -24.97 13.76
N PHE A 242 0.18 -24.75 15.05
CA PHE A 242 -0.59 -23.78 15.84
C PHE A 242 0.27 -22.57 16.14
N VAL A 243 -0.26 -21.38 15.84
CA VAL A 243 0.47 -20.11 16.04
C VAL A 243 -0.51 -19.04 16.52
N SER A 244 -0.01 -18.21 17.44
CA SER A 244 -0.61 -16.91 17.76
C SER A 244 -0.02 -15.86 16.82
N PRO A 245 -0.74 -15.44 15.76
CA PRO A 245 -0.25 -14.43 14.83
C PRO A 245 -0.35 -13.05 15.45
N HIS A 246 0.63 -12.17 15.18
CA HIS A 246 0.68 -10.82 15.73
C HIS A 246 0.92 -9.75 14.67
N PHE A 247 1.73 -10.04 13.64
CA PHE A 247 2.04 -9.11 12.56
C PHE A 247 2.09 -9.81 11.20
N ILE A 248 1.79 -9.04 10.16
CA ILE A 248 2.11 -9.39 8.78
C ILE A 248 3.13 -8.38 8.28
N VAL A 249 4.20 -8.87 7.68
CA VAL A 249 5.26 -8.05 7.10
C VAL A 249 5.49 -8.45 5.65
N ALA A 250 5.89 -7.48 4.82
CA ALA A 250 6.24 -7.72 3.43
C ALA A 250 7.76 -7.51 3.25
N ASP A 251 8.45 -8.49 2.67
CA ASP A 251 9.86 -8.36 2.31
C ASP A 251 10.12 -8.99 0.94
N LYS A 252 10.82 -8.28 0.07
CA LYS A 252 11.18 -8.72 -1.30
C LYS A 252 9.98 -9.29 -2.07
N GLY A 253 8.84 -8.59 -1.97
CA GLY A 253 7.59 -8.96 -2.64
C GLY A 253 6.89 -10.20 -2.07
N ARG A 254 7.23 -10.66 -0.87
CA ARG A 254 6.60 -11.78 -0.19
C ARG A 254 6.03 -11.34 1.14
N PHE A 255 4.93 -11.97 1.55
CA PHE A 255 4.30 -11.72 2.83
C PHE A 255 4.69 -12.79 3.84
N TYR A 256 4.99 -12.34 5.06
CA TYR A 256 5.38 -13.17 6.18
C TYR A 256 4.49 -12.89 7.37
N MET A 257 4.05 -13.93 8.04
CA MET A 257 3.37 -13.85 9.33
C MET A 257 4.39 -14.00 10.46
N LEU A 258 4.40 -13.04 11.35
CA LEU A 258 5.15 -13.07 12.60
C LEU A 258 4.20 -13.48 13.72
N GLY A 259 4.62 -14.44 14.54
CA GLY A 259 3.80 -14.91 15.64
C GLY A 259 4.59 -15.71 16.68
N CYS A 260 3.87 -16.25 17.63
CA CYS A 260 4.41 -17.18 18.60
C CYS A 260 3.91 -18.59 18.34
N PHE A 261 4.82 -19.53 18.29
CA PHE A 261 4.49 -20.95 18.16
C PHE A 261 3.70 -21.42 19.38
N GLU A 262 2.62 -22.16 19.14
CA GLU A 262 1.78 -22.77 20.16
C GLU A 262 1.88 -24.29 20.09
N SER A 263 1.73 -24.94 21.25
CA SER A 263 1.76 -26.41 21.35
C SER A 263 0.37 -26.97 21.66
N ASP A 264 0.07 -28.15 21.15
CA ASP A 264 -1.11 -28.91 21.55
C ASP A 264 -1.07 -29.42 23.00
N LYS A 265 0.14 -29.51 23.55
CA LYS A 265 0.36 -30.08 24.87
C LYS A 265 0.53 -28.96 25.90
N PRO A 266 -0.39 -28.81 26.87
CA PRO A 266 -0.33 -27.78 27.90
C PRO A 266 1.01 -27.71 28.66
N ARG A 267 1.70 -28.85 28.80
CA ARG A 267 2.98 -28.96 29.48
C ARG A 267 4.15 -28.22 28.81
N TYR A 268 4.00 -27.83 27.54
CA TYR A 268 5.05 -27.15 26.78
C TYR A 268 4.80 -25.62 26.60
N THR A 269 3.70 -25.11 27.13
CA THR A 269 3.30 -23.71 26.96
C THR A 269 3.87 -22.76 28.01
N GLU A 270 4.24 -23.26 29.18
CA GLU A 270 4.88 -22.44 30.21
C GLU A 270 6.38 -22.29 29.96
N GLY A 271 6.80 -21.15 29.46
CA GLY A 271 8.21 -20.71 29.44
C GLY A 271 8.93 -20.78 28.07
N LYS A 272 8.42 -21.43 27.02
CA LYS A 272 9.13 -21.61 25.73
C LYS A 272 8.37 -21.12 24.50
N LYS A 273 7.67 -20.00 24.63
CA LYS A 273 7.08 -19.36 23.43
C LYS A 273 8.19 -18.81 22.57
N LYS A 274 8.34 -19.35 21.36
CA LYS A 274 9.37 -18.93 20.41
C LYS A 274 8.73 -18.08 19.33
N LEU A 275 9.39 -16.99 18.99
CA LEU A 275 9.11 -16.26 17.76
C LEU A 275 9.15 -17.23 16.57
N CYS A 276 8.16 -17.12 15.70
CA CYS A 276 8.14 -17.83 14.42
C CYS A 276 7.78 -16.89 13.30
N ILE A 277 8.36 -17.16 12.15
CA ILE A 277 8.16 -16.40 10.92
C ILE A 277 7.80 -17.38 9.83
N TYR A 278 6.61 -17.22 9.23
CA TYR A 278 6.13 -18.10 8.19
C TYR A 278 5.77 -17.32 6.93
N ARG A 279 6.22 -17.79 5.79
CA ARG A 279 5.79 -17.28 4.48
C ARG A 279 4.32 -17.63 4.26
N ILE A 280 3.49 -16.63 4.00
CA ILE A 280 2.03 -16.80 3.91
C ILE A 280 1.63 -17.55 2.63
N ASP A 281 2.35 -17.38 1.54
CA ASP A 281 2.14 -18.11 0.28
C ASP A 281 2.40 -19.63 0.39
N LEU A 282 3.16 -20.05 1.40
CA LEU A 282 3.43 -21.46 1.70
C LEU A 282 2.48 -22.07 2.74
N MET A 283 1.51 -21.31 3.23
CA MET A 283 0.51 -21.79 4.18
C MET A 283 -0.74 -22.29 3.43
N SER A 284 -1.34 -23.35 3.96
CA SER A 284 -2.62 -23.88 3.47
C SER A 284 -3.51 -24.31 4.62
N ASP A 285 -4.82 -24.48 4.34
CA ASP A 285 -5.82 -24.91 5.31
C ASP A 285 -5.85 -24.04 6.59
N ILE A 286 -5.65 -22.70 6.45
CA ILE A 286 -5.63 -21.79 7.59
C ILE A 286 -7.03 -21.71 8.21
N LYS A 287 -7.11 -21.92 9.51
CA LYS A 287 -8.35 -21.86 10.30
C LYS A 287 -8.11 -21.16 11.62
N ILE A 288 -9.09 -20.42 12.08
CA ILE A 288 -9.11 -19.92 13.45
C ILE A 288 -9.22 -21.12 14.39
N ARG A 289 -8.27 -21.25 15.31
CA ARG A 289 -8.20 -22.39 16.24
C ARG A 289 -9.31 -22.32 17.27
N LYS A 290 -9.97 -23.46 17.51
CA LYS A 290 -10.94 -23.63 18.58
C LYS A 290 -10.42 -24.61 19.62
N ILE A 291 -10.74 -24.35 20.89
CA ILE A 291 -10.54 -25.25 22.02
C ILE A 291 -11.92 -25.48 22.64
N GLY A 292 -12.48 -26.67 22.42
CA GLY A 292 -13.89 -26.93 22.70
C GLY A 292 -14.81 -26.06 21.85
N LYS A 293 -15.73 -25.30 22.48
CA LYS A 293 -16.67 -24.41 21.81
C LYS A 293 -16.13 -22.99 21.59
N SER A 294 -15.02 -22.62 22.22
CA SER A 294 -14.46 -21.26 22.20
C SER A 294 -13.29 -21.14 21.27
N PHE A 295 -13.04 -19.92 20.74
CA PHE A 295 -11.83 -19.60 19.99
C PHE A 295 -10.63 -19.51 20.95
N ALA A 296 -9.51 -20.07 20.55
CA ALA A 296 -8.26 -20.01 21.32
C ALA A 296 -7.68 -18.58 21.26
N ALA A 297 -7.46 -17.97 22.42
CA ALA A 297 -6.86 -16.65 22.52
C ALA A 297 -5.38 -16.65 22.11
N ALA A 298 -4.95 -15.61 21.38
CA ALA A 298 -3.56 -15.43 21.04
C ALA A 298 -2.70 -15.10 22.27
N THR A 299 -1.47 -15.56 22.27
CA THR A 299 -0.53 -15.41 23.37
C THR A 299 0.84 -14.97 22.89
N GLY A 300 1.72 -14.47 23.80
CA GLY A 300 3.11 -14.14 23.48
C GLY A 300 3.30 -12.86 22.67
N ALA A 301 2.33 -11.94 22.71
CA ALA A 301 2.41 -10.64 22.07
C ALA A 301 3.65 -9.84 22.51
N ASP A 302 4.02 -9.89 23.80
CA ASP A 302 5.19 -9.26 24.36
C ASP A 302 6.50 -9.72 23.68
N LYS A 303 6.62 -11.00 23.37
CA LYS A 303 7.82 -11.55 22.70
C LYS A 303 7.95 -11.11 21.26
N VAL A 304 6.83 -11.06 20.52
CA VAL A 304 6.83 -10.57 19.15
C VAL A 304 7.02 -9.06 19.14
N ASN A 305 6.35 -8.33 20.02
CA ASN A 305 6.54 -6.89 20.20
C ASN A 305 7.98 -6.55 20.55
N ASN A 306 8.63 -7.32 21.43
CA ASN A 306 10.04 -7.13 21.78
C ASN A 306 10.99 -7.44 20.61
N ALA A 307 10.65 -8.39 19.74
CA ALA A 307 11.42 -8.67 18.53
C ALA A 307 11.27 -7.57 17.48
N VAL A 308 10.05 -7.06 17.32
CA VAL A 308 9.73 -5.93 16.43
C VAL A 308 10.12 -4.59 17.08
N GLN A 309 10.22 -4.56 18.43
CA GLN A 309 10.60 -3.46 19.32
C GLN A 309 10.37 -2.07 18.79
N GLY A 310 9.17 -1.51 18.97
CA GLY A 310 8.91 -0.05 19.00
C GLY A 310 9.57 0.82 17.93
N SER A 311 10.29 0.23 17.06
CA SER A 311 11.07 0.80 15.99
C SER A 311 10.60 0.20 14.68
N SER A 312 10.72 0.99 13.66
CA SER A 312 10.32 0.71 12.30
C SER A 312 10.54 -0.77 11.92
N TYR A 313 9.67 -1.29 11.11
CA TYR A 313 9.81 -2.56 10.40
C TYR A 313 11.24 -2.78 9.81
N GLU A 314 11.91 -1.70 9.47
CA GLU A 314 13.29 -1.69 8.98
C GLU A 314 14.27 -2.33 9.95
N ARG A 315 14.24 -1.98 11.22
CA ARG A 315 15.11 -2.58 12.23
C ARG A 315 14.81 -4.06 12.46
N PHE A 316 13.53 -4.46 12.40
CA PHE A 316 13.18 -5.87 12.43
C PHE A 316 13.79 -6.64 11.25
N LYS A 317 13.66 -6.12 10.03
CA LYS A 317 14.25 -6.69 8.81
C LYS A 317 15.77 -6.84 8.91
N ASN A 318 16.46 -5.82 9.41
CA ASN A 318 17.92 -5.81 9.59
C ASN A 318 18.36 -6.85 10.64
N ASN A 319 17.64 -6.94 11.75
CA ASN A 319 17.89 -7.93 12.80
C ASN A 319 17.61 -9.37 12.35
N HIS A 320 16.69 -9.58 11.43
CA HIS A 320 16.25 -10.88 10.95
C HIS A 320 16.52 -11.05 9.44
N LEU A 321 17.76 -10.83 9.03
CA LEU A 321 18.20 -10.92 7.65
C LEU A 321 17.70 -12.21 6.98
N GLY A 322 17.03 -12.07 5.82
CA GLY A 322 16.38 -13.19 5.13
C GLY A 322 15.21 -13.79 5.90
N MET A 323 14.56 -13.03 6.79
CA MET A 323 13.47 -13.48 7.67
C MET A 323 13.86 -14.68 8.56
N SER A 324 15.11 -14.72 8.97
CA SER A 324 15.59 -15.72 9.92
C SER A 324 15.05 -15.44 11.33
N TYR A 325 14.74 -16.48 12.08
CA TYR A 325 14.06 -16.37 13.38
C TYR A 325 14.97 -16.58 14.59
N ASP A 326 16.28 -16.75 14.36
CA ASP A 326 17.28 -16.84 15.43
C ASP A 326 17.54 -15.48 16.09
N SER A 327 18.09 -15.51 17.31
CA SER A 327 18.31 -14.28 18.08
C SER A 327 19.42 -13.44 17.47
N PRO A 328 19.15 -12.16 17.17
CA PRO A 328 20.16 -11.28 16.58
C PRO A 328 21.35 -11.03 17.50
N SER A 329 22.55 -11.03 16.93
CA SER A 329 23.80 -10.67 17.60
C SER A 329 24.55 -9.58 16.84
N ILE A 330 25.53 -8.94 17.48
CA ILE A 330 26.43 -8.01 16.81
C ILE A 330 27.43 -8.83 16.00
N VAL A 331 27.54 -8.52 14.71
CA VAL A 331 28.49 -9.14 13.78
C VAL A 331 29.42 -8.07 13.26
N THR A 332 30.73 -8.35 13.29
CA THR A 332 31.77 -7.46 12.80
C THR A 332 32.20 -7.92 11.41
N LEU A 333 32.10 -7.02 10.46
CA LEU A 333 32.40 -7.24 9.06
C LEU A 333 33.59 -6.37 8.65
N LYS A 334 34.53 -6.95 7.91
CA LYS A 334 35.56 -6.21 7.17
C LYS A 334 35.11 -6.12 5.73
N VAL A 335 34.87 -4.91 5.27
CA VAL A 335 34.43 -4.61 3.91
C VAL A 335 35.62 -4.10 3.12
N ARG A 336 36.05 -4.87 2.12
CA ARG A 336 37.13 -4.47 1.23
C ARG A 336 36.64 -3.48 0.20
N ASN A 337 37.47 -2.45 -0.05
CA ASN A 337 37.26 -1.55 -1.15
C ASN A 337 37.99 -2.07 -2.41
N PRO A 338 37.31 -2.62 -3.41
CA PRO A 338 37.94 -3.14 -4.62
C PRO A 338 38.52 -1.99 -5.50
N TYR A 339 38.04 -0.77 -5.28
CA TYR A 339 38.45 0.38 -6.08
C TYR A 339 39.40 1.23 -5.24
N LYS A 340 40.66 1.35 -5.66
CA LYS A 340 41.71 2.17 -5.03
C LYS A 340 41.41 3.70 -5.08
N THR A 341 40.17 4.09 -5.23
CA THR A 341 39.72 5.47 -5.49
C THR A 341 39.37 6.27 -4.24
N GLY A 342 39.74 5.84 -3.07
CA GLY A 342 39.61 6.64 -1.83
C GLY A 342 38.25 6.72 -1.19
N THR A 343 37.19 6.25 -1.83
CA THR A 343 35.83 6.15 -1.27
C THR A 343 35.36 4.71 -1.22
N ASN A 344 34.98 4.24 -0.03
CA ASN A 344 34.46 2.90 0.15
C ASN A 344 33.00 2.83 -0.32
N ASN A 345 32.68 1.87 -1.17
CA ASN A 345 31.31 1.65 -1.62
C ASN A 345 30.58 0.75 -0.60
N LEU A 346 29.77 1.34 0.26
CA LEU A 346 28.95 0.65 1.25
C LEU A 346 27.48 0.50 0.83
N THR A 347 27.13 0.74 -0.44
CA THR A 347 25.74 0.67 -0.93
C THR A 347 25.09 -0.65 -0.58
N PHE A 348 25.75 -1.80 -0.78
CA PHE A 348 25.20 -3.12 -0.47
C PHE A 348 25.01 -3.36 1.04
N ILE A 349 25.80 -2.69 1.91
CA ILE A 349 25.59 -2.67 3.36
C ILE A 349 24.32 -1.87 3.67
N HIS A 350 24.22 -0.66 3.08
CA HIS A 350 23.06 0.21 3.28
C HIS A 350 21.77 -0.46 2.75
N ASP A 351 21.79 -1.10 1.59
CA ASP A 351 20.64 -1.83 1.01
C ASP A 351 20.15 -2.98 1.90
N SER A 352 21.09 -3.59 2.66
CA SER A 352 20.80 -4.74 3.52
C SER A 352 20.44 -4.36 4.95
N PHE A 353 21.01 -3.29 5.48
CA PHE A 353 20.92 -2.90 6.90
C PHE A 353 20.39 -1.47 7.11
N GLY A 354 20.01 -0.74 6.05
CA GLY A 354 19.59 0.64 6.16
C GLY A 354 20.66 1.50 6.84
N GLU A 355 20.26 2.29 7.82
CA GLU A 355 21.16 3.10 8.64
C GLU A 355 21.59 2.40 9.96
N ASP A 356 21.15 1.17 10.20
CA ASP A 356 21.39 0.41 11.44
C ASP A 356 22.76 -0.27 11.47
N TYR A 357 23.81 0.36 10.96
CA TYR A 357 25.19 -0.12 11.07
C TYR A 357 26.11 0.95 11.65
N LYS A 358 27.23 0.50 12.18
CA LYS A 358 28.25 1.37 12.76
C LYS A 358 29.60 1.14 12.09
N ILE A 359 30.20 2.21 11.59
CA ILE A 359 31.58 2.16 11.09
C ILE A 359 32.50 2.33 12.29
N ILE A 360 33.34 1.32 12.54
CA ILE A 360 34.28 1.29 13.67
C ILE A 360 35.74 1.17 13.23
N THR A 361 36.05 1.51 11.99
CA THR A 361 37.37 1.33 11.37
C THR A 361 38.51 1.93 12.20
N GLU A 362 38.39 3.16 12.65
CA GLU A 362 39.44 3.83 13.43
C GLU A 362 39.65 3.20 14.81
N LYS A 363 38.55 2.79 15.47
CA LYS A 363 38.63 2.03 16.73
C LYS A 363 39.35 0.71 16.52
N TYR A 364 38.96 -0.05 15.50
CA TYR A 364 39.54 -1.34 15.13
C TYR A 364 41.04 -1.22 14.82
N LYS A 365 41.44 -0.22 13.99
CA LYS A 365 42.86 0.03 13.68
C LYS A 365 43.70 0.28 14.94
N LYS A 366 43.16 1.09 15.87
CA LYS A 366 43.84 1.38 17.16
C LYS A 366 44.02 0.13 18.01
N GLU A 367 42.98 -0.68 18.14
CA GLU A 367 43.00 -1.92 18.95
C GLU A 367 43.96 -2.96 18.36
N HIS A 368 44.03 -3.07 17.04
CA HIS A 368 44.88 -4.07 16.35
C HIS A 368 46.22 -3.48 15.89
N LYS A 369 46.58 -2.27 16.29
CA LYS A 369 47.84 -1.58 15.95
C LYS A 369 48.12 -1.52 14.46
N LEU A 370 47.07 -1.31 13.66
CA LEU A 370 47.17 -1.18 12.21
C LEU A 370 47.56 0.25 11.78
N PRO A 371 48.19 0.42 10.60
CA PRO A 371 48.55 1.75 10.10
C PRO A 371 47.31 2.64 9.90
N LYS A 372 47.38 3.90 10.33
CA LYS A 372 46.28 4.84 10.16
C LYS A 372 45.96 5.16 8.70
N ASN A 373 46.96 5.11 7.84
CA ASN A 373 46.82 5.37 6.39
C ASN A 373 46.34 4.18 5.57
N GLN A 374 46.02 3.07 6.20
CA GLN A 374 45.41 1.92 5.53
C GLN A 374 43.94 2.21 5.23
N THR A 375 43.58 2.33 3.93
CA THR A 375 42.27 2.76 3.47
C THR A 375 41.59 1.77 2.52
N ASP A 376 42.12 0.54 2.44
CA ASP A 376 41.65 -0.52 1.57
C ASP A 376 40.45 -1.30 2.13
N PHE A 377 39.98 -0.95 3.32
CA PHE A 377 38.82 -1.57 3.95
C PHE A 377 38.10 -0.63 4.93
N GLU A 378 36.85 -0.97 5.23
CA GLU A 378 36.09 -0.47 6.37
C GLU A 378 35.71 -1.61 7.30
N ILE A 379 35.65 -1.31 8.59
CA ILE A 379 35.11 -2.23 9.61
C ILE A 379 33.75 -1.73 10.03
N VAL A 380 32.75 -2.64 9.86
CA VAL A 380 31.34 -2.33 10.08
C VAL A 380 30.78 -3.30 11.11
N GLU A 381 30.10 -2.78 12.12
CA GLU A 381 29.28 -3.58 13.03
C GLU A 381 27.82 -3.50 12.60
N VAL A 382 27.17 -4.65 12.47
CA VAL A 382 25.72 -4.79 12.21
C VAL A 382 25.12 -5.69 13.28
N ARG A 383 23.87 -5.40 13.68
CA ARG A 383 23.10 -6.29 14.53
C ARG A 383 22.17 -7.12 13.66
N THR A 384 22.38 -8.42 13.59
CA THR A 384 21.60 -9.28 12.70
C THR A 384 21.62 -10.75 13.13
N SER A 385 20.78 -11.56 12.46
CA SER A 385 20.70 -13.00 12.62
C SER A 385 22.03 -13.69 12.26
N PRO A 386 22.64 -14.46 13.17
CA PRO A 386 23.82 -15.29 12.86
C PRO A 386 23.62 -16.24 11.69
N TYR A 387 22.44 -16.83 11.55
CA TYR A 387 22.13 -17.71 10.43
C TYR A 387 21.97 -16.94 9.11
N GLY A 388 21.27 -15.82 9.14
CA GLY A 388 21.03 -15.00 7.96
C GLY A 388 22.31 -14.39 7.39
N ILE A 389 23.19 -13.91 8.27
CA ILE A 389 24.45 -13.24 7.86
C ILE A 389 25.45 -14.20 7.20
N VAL A 390 25.49 -15.49 7.58
CA VAL A 390 26.35 -16.48 6.92
C VAL A 390 26.03 -16.57 5.44
N ASN A 391 24.78 -16.72 5.07
CA ASN A 391 24.37 -16.81 3.67
C ASN A 391 24.61 -15.49 2.91
N TRP A 392 24.33 -14.36 3.58
CA TRP A 392 24.57 -13.04 3.01
C TRP A 392 26.07 -12.77 2.78
N ALA A 393 26.93 -13.08 3.74
CA ALA A 393 28.39 -12.89 3.62
C ALA A 393 28.99 -13.76 2.51
N LEU A 394 28.51 -14.98 2.34
CA LEU A 394 28.91 -15.84 1.21
C LEU A 394 28.49 -15.29 -0.14
N GLN A 395 27.34 -14.63 -0.23
CA GLN A 395 26.89 -13.93 -1.45
C GLN A 395 27.84 -12.79 -1.83
N TYR A 396 28.41 -12.10 -0.85
CA TYR A 396 29.34 -10.97 -1.03
C TYR A 396 30.79 -11.33 -0.67
N SER A 397 31.17 -12.60 -0.84
CA SER A 397 32.48 -13.14 -0.44
C SER A 397 33.68 -12.47 -1.14
N ASP A 398 33.45 -11.79 -2.25
CA ASP A 398 34.45 -10.96 -2.94
C ASP A 398 34.77 -9.65 -2.20
N LYS A 399 33.87 -9.18 -1.36
CA LYS A 399 33.95 -7.87 -0.68
C LYS A 399 33.92 -7.95 0.83
N VAL A 400 33.35 -9.01 1.40
CA VAL A 400 33.07 -9.10 2.83
C VAL A 400 33.82 -10.26 3.46
N GLU A 401 34.48 -9.95 4.58
CA GLU A 401 35.07 -10.92 5.49
C GLU A 401 34.41 -10.76 6.86
N VAL A 402 33.88 -11.84 7.45
CA VAL A 402 33.32 -11.81 8.80
C VAL A 402 34.41 -12.03 9.80
N LEU A 403 34.61 -11.04 10.70
CA LEU A 403 35.63 -11.06 11.74
C LEU A 403 35.13 -11.63 13.07
N GLY A 404 33.83 -11.56 13.31
CA GLY A 404 33.20 -12.03 14.54
C GLY A 404 31.67 -11.93 14.50
N PRO A 405 30.99 -12.60 15.41
CA PRO A 405 31.48 -13.46 16.52
C PRO A 405 31.96 -14.83 16.04
N GLU A 406 32.73 -15.53 16.90
CA GLU A 406 33.41 -16.79 16.57
C GLU A 406 32.48 -17.88 15.99
N ASN A 407 31.26 -18.00 16.52
CA ASN A 407 30.29 -18.97 16.04
C ASN A 407 29.88 -18.70 14.59
N VAL A 408 29.77 -17.41 14.15
CA VAL A 408 29.47 -17.06 12.79
C VAL A 408 30.66 -17.34 11.86
N VAL A 409 31.87 -16.95 12.30
CA VAL A 409 33.11 -17.24 11.57
C VAL A 409 33.29 -18.76 11.35
N LYS A 410 33.03 -19.57 12.40
CA LYS A 410 33.06 -21.01 12.30
C LYS A 410 32.07 -21.55 11.28
N SER A 411 30.83 -21.08 11.30
CA SER A 411 29.80 -21.50 10.34
C SER A 411 30.17 -21.13 8.90
N ILE A 412 30.83 -20.00 8.66
CA ILE A 412 31.32 -19.63 7.33
C ILE A 412 32.45 -20.58 6.90
N LYS A 413 33.41 -20.87 7.77
CA LYS A 413 34.51 -21.82 7.47
C LYS A 413 33.96 -23.18 7.07
N GLU A 414 33.01 -23.71 7.84
CA GLU A 414 32.35 -24.99 7.55
C GLU A 414 31.67 -24.98 6.17
N ARG A 415 31.00 -23.87 5.80
CA ARG A 415 30.39 -23.72 4.47
C ARG A 415 31.40 -23.63 3.35
N VAL A 416 32.51 -22.92 3.57
CA VAL A 416 33.60 -22.83 2.58
C VAL A 416 34.25 -24.20 2.38
N GLU A 417 34.52 -24.96 3.42
CA GLU A 417 35.03 -26.33 3.31
C GLU A 417 34.08 -27.26 2.54
N GLU A 418 32.75 -27.14 2.79
CA GLU A 418 31.75 -27.88 2.01
C GLU A 418 31.78 -27.49 0.53
N LEU A 419 31.94 -26.19 0.22
CA LEU A 419 32.06 -25.70 -1.16
C LEU A 419 33.34 -26.22 -1.82
N CYS A 420 34.50 -26.17 -1.16
CA CYS A 420 35.73 -26.71 -1.68
C CYS A 420 35.62 -28.19 -2.02
N LYS A 421 35.03 -28.99 -1.15
CA LYS A 421 34.77 -30.42 -1.41
C LYS A 421 33.83 -30.61 -2.61
N LYS A 422 32.76 -29.83 -2.70
CA LYS A 422 31.76 -29.91 -3.77
C LYS A 422 32.36 -29.59 -5.18
N TYR A 423 33.26 -28.65 -5.22
CA TYR A 423 33.91 -28.21 -6.48
C TYR A 423 35.30 -28.79 -6.70
N ASN A 424 35.72 -29.77 -5.86
CA ASN A 424 37.03 -30.42 -5.92
C ASN A 424 38.23 -29.44 -5.90
N VAL A 425 38.10 -28.39 -5.08
CA VAL A 425 39.18 -27.44 -4.83
C VAL A 425 40.00 -27.93 -3.63
N ASN A 426 41.30 -28.19 -3.86
CA ASN A 426 42.23 -28.48 -2.76
C ASN A 426 42.57 -27.18 -2.04
N VAL A 427 42.36 -27.14 -0.74
CA VAL A 427 42.71 -26.04 0.17
C VAL A 427 44.02 -26.36 0.87
#